data_44f120490874fc626a336d1278cca51d
#
_entry.id   44f120490874fc626a336d1278cca51d
#
_cell.length_a   1.000
_cell.length_b   1.000
_cell.length_c   1.000
_cell.angle_alpha   90.00
_cell.angle_beta   90.00
_cell.angle_gamma   90.00
#
_symmetry.space_group_name_H-M   'P 1'
#
loop_
_entity.id
_entity.type
_entity.pdbx_description
1 polymer ?
#
loop_
_entity_poly.entity_id
_entity_poly.type
_entity_poly.pdbx_seq_one_letter_code
_entity_poly.pdbx_strand_id
1 'polypeptide(L)'
;MARHTRLEVLNSVHRAGVVPIFYNADFDTARSILLACRDGGIRAIEFTNRGDHAWEVFSELDRWAASEAPDVILGAGSVMDAP
;
A
#
# COMPACT_ATOMS: atom_id res chain seq x y z
N MET A 1 -14.25 -1.91 -0.37
CA MET A 1 -14.49 -0.78 -1.28
C MET A 1 -13.23 0.01 -1.48
N ALA A 2 -12.91 0.32 -2.70
CA ALA A 2 -11.71 1.08 -3.01
C ALA A 2 -11.90 2.55 -2.65
N ARG A 3 -10.91 3.14 -2.00
CA ARG A 3 -10.90 4.57 -1.65
C ARG A 3 -10.50 5.45 -2.83
N HIS A 4 -9.90 4.85 -3.85
CA HIS A 4 -9.35 5.58 -5.00
C HIS A 4 -9.87 5.00 -6.31
N THR A 5 -10.13 5.87 -7.27
CA THR A 5 -10.58 5.45 -8.59
C THR A 5 -9.40 4.91 -9.40
N ARG A 6 -9.73 4.15 -10.46
CA ARG A 6 -8.71 3.67 -11.39
C ARG A 6 -7.90 4.84 -11.97
N LEU A 7 -8.57 5.93 -12.30
CA LEU A 7 -7.89 7.10 -12.90
C LEU A 7 -6.93 7.74 -11.90
N GLU A 8 -7.32 7.84 -10.63
CA GLU A 8 -6.45 8.36 -9.59
C GLU A 8 -5.19 7.50 -9.46
N VAL A 9 -5.35 6.17 -9.48
CA VAL A 9 -4.23 5.24 -9.38
C VAL A 9 -3.29 5.41 -10.57
N LEU A 10 -3.84 5.40 -11.79
CA LEU A 10 -3.03 5.55 -13.00
C LEU A 10 -2.28 6.87 -13.03
N ASN A 11 -2.94 7.96 -12.64
CA ASN A 11 -2.30 9.26 -12.60
C ASN A 11 -1.19 9.32 -11.56
N SER A 12 -1.39 8.71 -10.40
CA SER A 12 -0.40 8.67 -9.34
C SER A 12 0.83 7.87 -9.77
N VAL A 13 0.63 6.71 -10.39
CA VAL A 13 1.72 5.87 -10.89
C VAL A 13 2.49 6.61 -11.99
N HIS A 14 1.78 7.20 -12.92
CA HIS A 14 2.40 7.94 -14.03
C HIS A 14 3.26 9.10 -13.51
N ARG A 15 2.76 9.83 -12.53
CA ARG A 15 3.44 10.99 -11.96
C ARG A 15 4.70 10.58 -11.19
N ALA A 16 4.61 9.51 -10.41
CA ALA A 16 5.73 9.04 -9.62
C ALA A 16 6.79 8.32 -10.45
N GLY A 17 6.39 7.64 -11.52
CA GLY A 17 7.28 6.86 -12.35
C GLY A 17 7.66 5.51 -11.77
N VAL A 18 7.31 5.22 -10.53
CA VAL A 18 7.61 3.94 -9.86
C VAL A 18 6.49 3.60 -8.89
N VAL A 19 6.33 2.30 -8.63
CA VAL A 19 5.45 1.79 -7.58
C VAL A 19 6.30 0.89 -6.69
N PRO A 20 6.63 1.32 -5.47
CA PRO A 20 7.36 0.47 -4.55
C PRO A 20 6.54 -0.75 -4.17
N ILE A 21 7.22 -1.88 -4.07
CA ILE A 21 6.61 -3.15 -3.70
C ILE A 21 7.35 -3.66 -2.47
N PHE A 22 6.63 -3.97 -1.40
CA PHE A 22 7.29 -4.46 -0.21
C PHE A 22 6.39 -5.40 0.58
N TYR A 23 7.01 -6.13 1.49
CA TYR A 23 6.33 -6.93 2.50
C TYR A 23 7.11 -6.82 3.81
N ASN A 24 6.38 -6.75 4.91
CA ASN A 24 6.97 -6.91 6.22
C ASN A 24 5.90 -7.50 7.17
N ALA A 25 6.31 -8.45 7.99
CA ALA A 25 5.40 -9.12 8.91
C ALA A 25 5.07 -8.26 10.13
N ASP A 26 5.82 -7.20 10.36
CA ASP A 26 5.61 -6.30 11.49
C ASP A 26 4.90 -5.03 11.04
N PHE A 27 3.75 -4.76 11.65
CA PHE A 27 2.94 -3.59 11.28
C PHE A 27 3.71 -2.28 11.46
N ASP A 28 4.42 -2.13 12.57
CA ASP A 28 5.14 -0.88 12.84
C ASP A 28 6.21 -0.62 11.79
N THR A 29 6.93 -1.66 11.37
CA THR A 29 7.93 -1.55 10.32
C THR A 29 7.28 -1.22 8.98
N ALA A 30 6.18 -1.90 8.66
CA ALA A 30 5.45 -1.65 7.42
C ALA A 30 4.95 -0.20 7.35
N ARG A 31 4.42 0.30 8.46
CA ARG A 31 3.97 1.69 8.57
C ARG A 31 5.12 2.66 8.33
N SER A 32 6.28 2.39 8.92
CA SER A 32 7.45 3.24 8.77
C SER A 32 7.93 3.28 7.31
N ILE A 33 7.89 2.14 6.62
CA ILE A 33 8.24 2.07 5.20
C ILE A 33 7.27 2.91 4.37
N LEU A 34 5.97 2.78 4.64
CA LEU A 34 4.95 3.53 3.93
C LEU A 34 5.16 5.04 4.13
N LEU A 35 5.41 5.47 5.35
CA LEU A 35 5.64 6.88 5.65
C LEU A 35 6.90 7.41 4.97
N ALA A 36 7.98 6.61 4.93
CA ALA A 36 9.20 7.00 4.26
C ALA A 36 8.96 7.19 2.76
N CYS A 37 8.20 6.31 2.13
CA CYS A 37 7.85 6.44 0.72
C CYS A 37 7.00 7.69 0.48
N ARG A 38 6.03 7.92 1.34
CA ARG A 38 5.17 9.10 1.25
C ARG A 38 5.96 10.39 1.37
N ASP A 39 6.89 10.43 2.32
CA ASP A 39 7.76 11.60 2.51
C ASP A 39 8.63 11.87 1.29
N GLY A 40 8.98 10.83 0.56
CA GLY A 40 9.73 10.93 -0.69
C GLY A 40 8.88 11.30 -1.90
N GLY A 41 7.58 11.52 -1.71
CA GLY A 41 6.69 11.93 -2.79
C GLY A 41 5.95 10.80 -3.47
N ILE A 42 6.08 9.58 -2.98
CA ILE A 42 5.42 8.41 -3.56
C ILE A 42 4.03 8.27 -2.93
N ARG A 43 3.01 8.08 -3.77
CA ARG A 43 1.62 8.00 -3.32
C ARG A 43 0.95 6.67 -3.64
N ALA A 44 1.57 5.82 -4.47
CA ALA A 44 1.05 4.49 -4.80
C ALA A 44 2.06 3.45 -4.35
N ILE A 45 1.64 2.52 -3.51
CA ILE A 45 2.51 1.51 -2.89
C ILE A 45 1.81 0.17 -2.93
N GLU A 46 2.55 -0.88 -3.27
CA GLU A 46 2.02 -2.24 -3.27
C GLU A 46 2.60 -3.04 -2.11
N PHE A 47 1.73 -3.67 -1.34
CA PHE A 47 2.10 -4.59 -0.26
C PHE A 47 1.89 -6.01 -0.77
N THR A 48 2.95 -6.82 -0.80
CA THR A 48 2.88 -8.16 -1.39
C THR A 48 2.46 -9.22 -0.38
N ASN A 49 1.71 -10.22 -0.85
CA ASN A 49 1.27 -11.35 -0.04
C ASN A 49 2.36 -12.42 -0.04
N ARG A 50 3.41 -12.22 0.75
CA ARG A 50 4.57 -13.11 0.79
C ARG A 50 4.73 -13.90 2.06
N GLY A 51 3.91 -13.68 3.07
CA GLY A 51 4.06 -14.34 4.36
C GLY A 51 2.72 -14.78 4.92
N ASP A 52 2.80 -15.59 5.97
CA ASP A 52 1.63 -16.22 6.57
C ASP A 52 0.61 -15.21 7.10
N HIS A 53 1.07 -14.06 7.56
CA HIS A 53 0.20 -13.04 8.14
C HIS A 53 0.12 -11.77 7.30
N ALA A 54 0.45 -11.87 6.01
CA ALA A 54 0.45 -10.72 5.11
C ALA A 54 -0.92 -10.04 5.05
N TRP A 55 -1.99 -10.84 5.02
CA TRP A 55 -3.35 -10.31 4.96
C TRP A 55 -3.68 -9.48 6.21
N GLU A 56 -3.30 -9.96 7.38
CA GLU A 56 -3.58 -9.26 8.63
C GLU A 56 -2.82 -7.94 8.70
N VAL A 57 -1.54 -7.95 8.33
CA VAL A 57 -0.72 -6.74 8.29
C VAL A 57 -1.27 -5.75 7.27
N PHE A 58 -1.64 -6.24 6.09
CA PHE A 58 -2.21 -5.38 5.06
C PHE A 58 -3.51 -4.73 5.52
N SER A 59 -4.39 -5.50 6.14
CA SER A 59 -5.69 -4.99 6.61
C SER A 59 -5.50 -3.91 7.68
N GLU A 60 -4.57 -4.12 8.59
CA GLU A 60 -4.25 -3.16 9.64
C GLU A 60 -3.63 -1.90 9.05
N LEU A 61 -2.71 -2.07 8.10
CA LEU A 61 -2.06 -0.95 7.42
C LEU A 61 -3.07 -0.13 6.62
N ASP A 62 -4.00 -0.80 5.95
CA ASP A 62 -5.04 -0.14 5.16
C ASP A 62 -5.96 0.70 6.05
N ARG A 63 -6.38 0.15 7.19
CA ARG A 63 -7.21 0.90 8.14
C ARG A 63 -6.48 2.12 8.69
N TRP A 64 -5.21 1.93 9.02
CA TRP A 64 -4.38 3.03 9.52
C TRP A 64 -4.23 4.12 8.46
N ALA A 65 -3.93 3.72 7.23
CA ALA A 65 -3.71 4.67 6.14
C ALA A 65 -4.99 5.46 5.80
N ALA A 66 -6.16 4.84 5.95
CA ALA A 66 -7.42 5.51 5.66
C ALA A 66 -7.63 6.75 6.53
N SER A 67 -7.12 6.73 7.76
CA SER A 67 -7.26 7.86 8.68
C SER A 67 -6.01 8.75 8.74
N GLU A 68 -4.81 8.14 8.67
CA GLU A 68 -3.56 8.88 8.91
C GLU A 68 -2.81 9.25 7.64
N ALA A 69 -3.06 8.56 6.55
CA ALA A 69 -2.39 8.83 5.27
C ALA A 69 -3.36 8.62 4.10
N PRO A 70 -4.49 9.34 4.08
CA PRO A 70 -5.54 9.10 3.08
C PRO A 70 -5.12 9.43 1.65
N ASP A 71 -4.03 10.15 1.47
CA ASP A 71 -3.48 10.48 0.16
C ASP A 71 -2.64 9.34 -0.43
N VAL A 72 -2.35 8.30 0.36
CA VAL A 72 -1.59 7.14 -0.13
C VAL A 72 -2.54 6.10 -0.69
N ILE A 73 -2.20 5.60 -1.88
CA ILE A 73 -2.93 4.52 -2.54
C ILE A 73 -2.19 3.22 -2.20
N LEU A 74 -2.84 2.38 -1.40
CA LEU A 74 -2.25 1.11 -0.96
C LEU A 74 -2.93 -0.04 -1.68
N GLY A 75 -2.14 -0.85 -2.39
CA GLY A 75 -2.65 -2.00 -3.12
C GLY A 75 -2.03 -3.30 -2.61
N ALA A 76 -2.74 -4.40 -2.79
CA ALA A 76 -2.24 -5.72 -2.45
C ALA A 76 -1.74 -6.42 -3.70
N GLY A 77 -0.51 -6.95 -3.63
CA GLY A 77 0.09 -7.70 -4.73
C GLY A 77 0.27 -9.16 -4.39
N SER A 78 0.46 -9.99 -5.39
CA SER A 78 0.69 -11.43 -5.25
C SER A 78 -0.46 -12.13 -4.52
N VAL A 79 -1.69 -11.74 -4.80
CA VAL A 79 -2.86 -12.38 -4.23
C VAL A 79 -3.12 -13.67 -5.01
N MET A 80 -3.01 -14.81 -4.32
CA MET A 80 -3.14 -16.12 -4.95
C MET A 80 -4.57 -16.60 -5.00
N ASP A 81 -5.39 -16.17 -4.05
CA ASP A 81 -6.77 -16.58 -3.96
C ASP A 81 -7.67 -15.49 -4.51
N ALA A 82 -8.35 -15.79 -5.59
CA ALA A 82 -9.32 -14.85 -6.13
C ALA A 82 -10.53 -14.78 -5.22
N PRO A 83 -11.02 -13.60 -4.95
CA PRO A 83 -12.24 -13.48 -4.19
C PRO A 83 -13.45 -14.02 -4.94
#